data_8e030a00afdf502e59b5e74b2d3d14d5
#
_entry.id   8e030a00afdf502e59b5e74b2d3d14d5
#
_cell.length_a   1.000
_cell.length_b   1.000
_cell.length_c   1.000
_cell.angle_alpha   90.00
_cell.angle_beta   90.00
_cell.angle_gamma   90.00
#
_symmetry.space_group_name_H-M   'P 1'
#
loop_
_entity.id
_entity.type
_entity.pdbx_description
1 polymer ?
#
loop_
_entity_poly.entity_id
_entity_poly.type
_entity_poly.pdbx_seq_one_letter_code
_entity_poly.pdbx_strand_id
1 'polypeptide(L)'
;NQFVQYFYDHIPNLIAFGMKVLFAIIFFLIGRKVIKWIRKIVSRSMERANADVGVKQFVDSMLKFVMYAVLIFLIATKFGVESSSVAALIASAGVAIGLAVQGSLSNFAGGILILILKPFEVGDYIMVNSAGIEGTVKSIQIFYTRMTTIDNKTIIVPNGILTDNSLTNVTARPERQLDLKVGIAYDADLKKAKGLIETMLL
;
A
#
# COMPACT_ATOMS: atom_id res chain seq x y z
N ASN A 1 65.55 9.13 -21.96
CA ASN A 1 64.30 9.74 -22.49
C ASN A 1 63.13 9.53 -21.52
N GLN A 2 63.07 10.44 -20.53
CA GLN A 2 62.01 10.40 -19.49
C GLN A 2 60.58 10.42 -20.11
N PHE A 3 60.42 11.07 -21.25
CA PHE A 3 59.13 11.18 -21.95
C PHE A 3 58.66 9.83 -22.53
N VAL A 4 59.55 9.04 -23.08
CA VAL A 4 59.23 7.70 -23.62
C VAL A 4 58.89 6.74 -22.48
N GLN A 5 59.60 6.82 -21.37
CA GLN A 5 59.38 5.99 -20.20
C GLN A 5 58.02 6.32 -19.53
N TYR A 6 57.67 7.59 -19.43
CA TYR A 6 56.37 8.06 -18.96
C TYR A 6 55.22 7.49 -19.81
N PHE A 7 55.33 7.44 -21.11
CA PHE A 7 54.32 6.83 -21.99
C PHE A 7 54.23 5.31 -21.81
N TYR A 8 55.34 4.60 -21.71
CA TYR A 8 55.34 3.15 -21.50
C TYR A 8 54.71 2.77 -20.17
N ASP A 9 54.89 3.55 -19.12
CA ASP A 9 54.33 3.29 -17.79
C ASP A 9 52.82 3.56 -17.75
N HIS A 10 52.27 4.40 -18.65
CA HIS A 10 50.85 4.75 -18.67
C HIS A 10 50.02 3.95 -19.70
N ILE A 11 50.67 3.34 -20.71
CA ILE A 11 50.00 2.51 -21.73
C ILE A 11 49.16 1.36 -21.09
N PRO A 12 49.68 0.60 -20.11
CA PRO A 12 48.90 -0.48 -19.50
C PRO A 12 47.63 0.04 -18.81
N ASN A 13 47.71 1.18 -18.15
CA ASN A 13 46.56 1.81 -17.49
C ASN A 13 45.49 2.31 -18.50
N LEU A 14 45.96 2.84 -19.64
CA LEU A 14 45.08 3.30 -20.72
C LEU A 14 44.37 2.12 -21.40
N ILE A 15 45.08 1.02 -21.62
CA ILE A 15 44.48 -0.23 -22.14
C ILE A 15 43.47 -0.80 -21.15
N ALA A 16 43.81 -0.87 -19.86
CA ALA A 16 42.92 -1.33 -18.82
C ALA A 16 41.64 -0.48 -18.72
N PHE A 17 41.78 0.84 -18.85
CA PHE A 17 40.63 1.75 -18.89
C PHE A 17 39.76 1.52 -20.14
N GLY A 18 40.40 1.40 -21.33
CA GLY A 18 39.71 1.11 -22.58
C GLY A 18 38.91 -0.22 -22.50
N MET A 19 39.52 -1.25 -21.91
CA MET A 19 38.83 -2.52 -21.67
C MET A 19 37.61 -2.37 -20.73
N LYS A 20 37.76 -1.59 -19.65
CA LYS A 20 36.61 -1.30 -18.75
C LYS A 20 35.46 -0.60 -19.48
N VAL A 21 35.77 0.37 -20.34
CA VAL A 21 34.79 1.09 -21.16
C VAL A 21 34.13 0.14 -22.16
N LEU A 22 34.89 -0.71 -22.83
CA LEU A 22 34.34 -1.70 -23.76
C LEU A 22 33.35 -2.66 -23.04
N PHE A 23 33.79 -3.21 -21.91
CA PHE A 23 32.88 -4.07 -21.09
C PHE A 23 31.63 -3.34 -20.61
N ALA A 24 31.75 -2.07 -20.21
CA ALA A 24 30.63 -1.26 -19.80
C ALA A 24 29.60 -1.06 -20.94
N ILE A 25 30.10 -0.80 -22.17
CA ILE A 25 29.25 -0.65 -23.35
C ILE A 25 28.50 -1.98 -23.64
N ILE A 26 29.23 -3.08 -23.65
CA ILE A 26 28.64 -4.42 -23.90
C ILE A 26 27.60 -4.72 -22.82
N PHE A 27 27.91 -4.49 -21.55
CA PHE A 27 27.02 -4.72 -20.43
C PHE A 27 25.76 -3.83 -20.51
N PHE A 28 25.93 -2.55 -20.92
CA PHE A 28 24.82 -1.64 -21.15
C PHE A 28 23.90 -2.11 -22.28
N LEU A 29 24.46 -2.58 -23.40
CA LEU A 29 23.68 -3.08 -24.53
C LEU A 29 22.90 -4.35 -24.20
N ILE A 30 23.53 -5.26 -23.43
CA ILE A 30 22.86 -6.47 -22.92
C ILE A 30 21.76 -6.07 -21.92
N GLY A 31 22.08 -5.23 -20.94
CA GLY A 31 21.14 -4.75 -19.94
C GLY A 31 19.91 -4.06 -20.58
N ARG A 32 20.13 -3.22 -21.59
CA ARG A 32 19.05 -2.58 -22.35
C ARG A 32 18.13 -3.61 -23.03
N LYS A 33 18.68 -4.72 -23.55
CA LYS A 33 17.87 -5.81 -24.16
C LYS A 33 17.05 -6.52 -23.07
N VAL A 34 17.65 -6.81 -21.93
CA VAL A 34 16.96 -7.45 -20.79
C VAL A 34 15.85 -6.55 -20.27
N ILE A 35 16.10 -5.26 -20.09
CA ILE A 35 15.10 -4.28 -19.67
C ILE A 35 13.91 -4.26 -20.66
N LYS A 36 14.18 -4.18 -21.96
CA LYS A 36 13.13 -4.25 -22.98
C LYS A 36 12.33 -5.55 -22.91
N TRP A 37 12.98 -6.67 -22.70
CA TRP A 37 12.34 -7.96 -22.60
C TRP A 37 11.40 -8.05 -21.38
N ILE A 38 11.88 -7.66 -20.20
CA ILE A 38 11.07 -7.62 -18.97
C ILE A 38 9.87 -6.69 -19.14
N ARG A 39 10.08 -5.46 -19.61
CA ARG A 39 8.99 -4.51 -19.87
C ARG A 39 7.94 -5.06 -20.82
N LYS A 40 8.36 -5.78 -21.88
CA LYS A 40 7.44 -6.43 -22.83
C LYS A 40 6.61 -7.53 -22.16
N ILE A 41 7.18 -8.31 -21.25
CA ILE A 41 6.44 -9.33 -20.48
C ILE A 41 5.39 -8.67 -19.60
N VAL A 42 5.80 -7.66 -18.81
CA VAL A 42 4.89 -6.93 -17.92
C VAL A 42 3.76 -6.27 -18.70
N SER A 43 4.07 -5.55 -19.78
CA SER A 43 3.06 -4.92 -20.64
C SER A 43 2.05 -5.92 -21.18
N ARG A 44 2.50 -7.07 -21.69
CA ARG A 44 1.62 -8.14 -22.17
C ARG A 44 0.73 -8.74 -21.08
N SER A 45 1.27 -8.91 -19.87
CA SER A 45 0.50 -9.41 -18.73
C SER A 45 -0.60 -8.43 -18.34
N MET A 46 -0.30 -7.13 -18.34
CA MET A 46 -1.27 -6.07 -18.07
C MET A 46 -2.33 -5.94 -19.17
N GLU A 47 -1.97 -6.15 -20.43
CA GLU A 47 -2.92 -6.19 -21.54
C GLU A 47 -3.91 -7.35 -21.39
N ARG A 48 -3.43 -8.53 -21.01
CA ARG A 48 -4.30 -9.70 -20.75
C ARG A 48 -5.24 -9.49 -19.56
N ALA A 49 -4.80 -8.73 -18.56
CA ALA A 49 -5.61 -8.36 -17.41
C ALA A 49 -6.57 -7.19 -17.65
N ASN A 50 -6.66 -6.68 -18.89
CA ASN A 50 -7.45 -5.49 -19.25
C ASN A 50 -7.18 -4.28 -18.35
N ALA A 51 -5.92 -4.10 -17.92
CA ALA A 51 -5.54 -2.98 -17.07
C ALA A 51 -5.73 -1.64 -17.80
N ASP A 52 -6.12 -0.61 -17.05
CA ASP A 52 -6.27 0.76 -17.55
C ASP A 52 -5.00 1.26 -18.24
N VAL A 53 -5.17 2.10 -19.27
CA VAL A 53 -4.05 2.65 -20.05
C VAL A 53 -3.12 3.49 -19.18
N GLY A 54 -3.65 4.28 -18.26
CA GLY A 54 -2.86 5.10 -17.34
C GLY A 54 -2.02 4.24 -16.40
N VAL A 55 -2.59 3.15 -15.86
CA VAL A 55 -1.87 2.20 -15.01
C VAL A 55 -0.72 1.53 -15.78
N LYS A 56 -0.95 1.11 -17.03
CA LYS A 56 0.11 0.53 -17.88
C LYS A 56 1.26 1.50 -18.11
N GLN A 57 0.95 2.75 -18.45
CA GLN A 57 1.96 3.78 -18.69
C GLN A 57 2.75 4.10 -17.42
N PHE A 58 2.09 4.19 -16.27
CA PHE A 58 2.74 4.44 -14.99
C PHE A 58 3.70 3.31 -14.61
N VAL A 59 3.23 2.06 -14.65
CA VAL A 59 4.04 0.86 -14.33
C VAL A 59 5.23 0.73 -15.28
N ASP A 60 5.02 0.95 -16.59
CA ASP A 60 6.09 0.89 -17.58
C ASP A 60 7.17 1.96 -17.33
N SER A 61 6.75 3.19 -17.01
CA SER A 61 7.66 4.30 -16.72
C SER A 61 8.43 4.06 -15.43
N MET A 62 7.77 3.59 -14.38
CA MET A 62 8.39 3.27 -13.09
C MET A 62 9.39 2.11 -13.25
N LEU A 63 9.00 1.04 -13.92
CA LEU A 63 9.85 -0.12 -14.18
C LEU A 63 11.09 0.29 -14.99
N LYS A 64 10.89 1.10 -16.04
CA LYS A 64 11.98 1.66 -16.84
C LYS A 64 12.96 2.44 -15.96
N PHE A 65 12.46 3.37 -15.15
CA PHE A 65 13.30 4.20 -14.27
C PHE A 65 14.14 3.34 -13.31
N VAL A 66 13.50 2.44 -12.57
CA VAL A 66 14.16 1.58 -11.58
C VAL A 66 15.21 0.69 -12.24
N MET A 67 14.87 0.03 -13.35
CA MET A 67 15.79 -0.89 -14.02
C MET A 67 17.00 -0.18 -14.64
N TYR A 68 16.80 1.02 -15.22
CA TYR A 68 17.93 1.80 -15.71
C TYR A 68 18.80 2.35 -14.57
N ALA A 69 18.20 2.75 -13.45
CA ALA A 69 18.96 3.16 -12.26
C ALA A 69 19.86 2.02 -11.75
N VAL A 70 19.32 0.80 -11.65
CA VAL A 70 20.10 -0.39 -11.27
C VAL A 70 21.20 -0.69 -12.30
N LEU A 71 20.90 -0.63 -13.61
CA LEU A 71 21.88 -0.88 -14.67
C LEU A 71 23.04 0.13 -14.61
N ILE A 72 22.74 1.41 -14.45
CA ILE A 72 23.75 2.47 -14.33
C ILE A 72 24.60 2.24 -13.09
N PHE A 73 23.97 1.88 -11.96
CA PHE A 73 24.69 1.56 -10.74
C PHE A 73 25.67 0.40 -10.91
N LEU A 74 25.22 -0.73 -11.52
CA LEU A 74 26.07 -1.88 -11.78
C LEU A 74 27.26 -1.54 -12.69
N ILE A 75 27.09 -0.62 -13.63
CA ILE A 75 28.18 -0.12 -14.46
C ILE A 75 29.14 0.75 -13.64
N ALA A 76 28.61 1.68 -12.84
CA ALA A 76 29.40 2.61 -12.04
C ALA A 76 30.34 1.88 -11.06
N THR A 77 29.92 0.76 -10.47
CA THR A 77 30.77 -0.07 -9.60
C THR A 77 31.98 -0.65 -10.33
N LYS A 78 31.89 -0.89 -11.64
CA LYS A 78 33.03 -1.35 -12.46
C LYS A 78 34.05 -0.25 -12.72
N PHE A 79 33.65 1.01 -12.58
CA PHE A 79 34.55 2.17 -12.71
C PHE A 79 35.16 2.61 -11.37
N GLY A 80 34.91 1.86 -10.29
CA GLY A 80 35.50 2.13 -8.97
C GLY A 80 34.58 2.93 -8.03
N VAL A 81 33.34 3.15 -8.41
CA VAL A 81 32.35 3.71 -7.47
C VAL A 81 32.13 2.68 -6.36
N GLU A 82 32.38 3.09 -5.13
CA GLU A 82 32.25 2.23 -3.97
C GLU A 82 30.77 1.84 -3.74
N SER A 83 30.51 0.53 -3.71
CA SER A 83 29.16 0.01 -3.58
C SER A 83 28.47 0.41 -2.28
N SER A 84 29.22 0.65 -1.22
CA SER A 84 28.72 1.13 0.07
C SER A 84 28.09 2.52 -0.03
N SER A 85 28.73 3.44 -0.76
CA SER A 85 28.23 4.81 -0.96
C SER A 85 26.88 4.81 -1.72
N VAL A 86 26.77 3.96 -2.75
CA VAL A 86 25.52 3.85 -3.52
C VAL A 86 24.45 3.10 -2.73
N ALA A 87 24.83 2.07 -1.96
CA ALA A 87 23.89 1.39 -1.06
C ALA A 87 23.31 2.38 -0.04
N ALA A 88 24.13 3.26 0.54
CA ALA A 88 23.66 4.30 1.45
C ALA A 88 22.67 5.28 0.77
N LEU A 89 22.94 5.66 -0.48
CA LEU A 89 22.07 6.55 -1.24
C LEU A 89 20.73 5.88 -1.58
N ILE A 90 20.75 4.60 -1.98
CA ILE A 90 19.55 3.81 -2.24
C ILE A 90 18.74 3.62 -0.94
N ALA A 91 19.42 3.33 0.18
CA ALA A 91 18.76 3.19 1.48
C ALA A 91 18.07 4.50 1.91
N SER A 92 18.74 5.63 1.77
CA SER A 92 18.16 6.95 2.08
C SER A 92 16.96 7.28 1.20
N ALA A 93 17.06 7.03 -0.11
CA ALA A 93 15.94 7.20 -1.04
C ALA A 93 14.79 6.23 -0.70
N GLY A 94 15.10 4.97 -0.32
CA GLY A 94 14.12 3.98 0.11
C GLY A 94 13.36 4.41 1.35
N VAL A 95 14.03 4.98 2.35
CA VAL A 95 13.37 5.54 3.54
C VAL A 95 12.45 6.70 3.15
N ALA A 96 12.91 7.63 2.32
CA ALA A 96 12.09 8.76 1.88
C ALA A 96 10.83 8.30 1.12
N ILE A 97 10.97 7.34 0.20
CA ILE A 97 9.84 6.74 -0.52
C ILE A 97 8.92 5.99 0.45
N GLY A 98 9.48 5.20 1.39
CA GLY A 98 8.71 4.47 2.40
C GLY A 98 7.83 5.40 3.23
N LEU A 99 8.39 6.52 3.71
CA LEU A 99 7.62 7.53 4.43
C LEU A 99 6.55 8.19 3.56
N ALA A 100 6.85 8.46 2.28
CA ALA A 100 5.86 9.05 1.36
C ALA A 100 4.66 8.14 1.09
N VAL A 101 4.83 6.81 1.10
CA VAL A 101 3.76 5.83 0.86
C VAL A 101 3.24 5.15 2.12
N GLN A 102 3.70 5.58 3.31
CA GLN A 102 3.36 4.95 4.60
C GLN A 102 1.85 4.78 4.81
N GLY A 103 1.05 5.82 4.51
CA GLY A 103 -0.41 5.76 4.66
C GLY A 103 -1.06 4.71 3.75
N SER A 104 -0.59 4.58 2.51
CA SER A 104 -1.09 3.56 1.59
C SER A 104 -0.72 2.15 2.05
N LEU A 105 0.50 1.98 2.57
CA LEU A 105 0.97 0.70 3.10
C LEU A 105 0.20 0.29 4.37
N SER A 106 -0.11 1.24 5.26
CA SER A 106 -0.98 1.01 6.43
C SER A 106 -2.37 0.54 6.01
N ASN A 107 -2.98 1.20 5.03
CA ASN A 107 -4.29 0.79 4.51
C ASN A 107 -4.26 -0.60 3.85
N PHE A 108 -3.22 -0.92 3.12
CA PHE A 108 -3.01 -2.25 2.55
C PHE A 108 -2.90 -3.32 3.64
N ALA A 109 -2.04 -3.10 4.64
CA ALA A 109 -1.89 -4.01 5.77
C ALA A 109 -3.20 -4.16 6.55
N GLY A 110 -3.93 -3.05 6.81
CA GLY A 110 -5.23 -3.05 7.44
C GLY A 110 -6.26 -3.89 6.67
N GLY A 111 -6.29 -3.78 5.33
CA GLY A 111 -7.17 -4.61 4.49
C GLY A 111 -6.88 -6.10 4.62
N ILE A 112 -5.61 -6.49 4.62
CA ILE A 112 -5.20 -7.89 4.84
C ILE A 112 -5.60 -8.37 6.24
N LEU A 113 -5.38 -7.55 7.28
CA LEU A 113 -5.74 -7.90 8.65
C LEU A 113 -7.26 -8.10 8.80
N ILE A 114 -8.07 -7.22 8.20
CA ILE A 114 -9.54 -7.36 8.22
C ILE A 114 -9.96 -8.68 7.57
N LEU A 115 -9.39 -9.03 6.42
CA LEU A 115 -9.74 -10.25 5.68
C LEU A 115 -9.31 -11.53 6.40
N ILE A 116 -8.19 -11.50 7.14
CA ILE A 116 -7.66 -12.68 7.87
C ILE A 116 -8.34 -12.83 9.23
N LEU A 117 -8.36 -11.76 10.03
CA LEU A 117 -8.85 -11.78 11.42
C LEU A 117 -10.38 -11.64 11.50
N LYS A 118 -11.03 -11.11 10.46
CA LYS A 118 -12.48 -10.93 10.32
C LYS A 118 -13.12 -10.31 11.57
N PRO A 119 -12.67 -9.15 12.05
CA PRO A 119 -13.33 -8.46 13.16
C PRO A 119 -14.76 -8.06 12.81
N PHE A 120 -15.05 -7.95 11.54
CA PHE A 120 -16.37 -7.79 10.94
C PHE A 120 -16.39 -8.39 9.53
N GLU A 121 -17.56 -8.67 9.02
CA GLU A 121 -17.79 -9.22 7.68
C GLU A 121 -18.68 -8.30 6.82
N VAL A 122 -18.78 -8.62 5.53
CA VAL A 122 -19.71 -7.93 4.63
C VAL A 122 -21.14 -8.22 5.09
N GLY A 123 -21.92 -7.17 5.31
CA GLY A 123 -23.27 -7.22 5.88
C GLY A 123 -23.33 -6.73 7.31
N ASP A 124 -22.24 -6.70 8.06
CA ASP A 124 -22.22 -6.19 9.43
C ASP A 124 -22.45 -4.68 9.48
N TYR A 125 -23.17 -4.25 10.53
CA TYR A 125 -23.26 -2.84 10.91
C TYR A 125 -22.17 -2.53 11.93
N ILE A 126 -21.26 -1.65 11.56
CA ILE A 126 -20.10 -1.28 12.38
C ILE A 126 -20.08 0.22 12.68
N MET A 127 -19.51 0.56 13.84
CA MET A 127 -19.30 1.94 14.29
C MET A 127 -17.82 2.13 14.62
N VAL A 128 -17.18 3.15 14.04
CA VAL A 128 -15.82 3.57 14.35
C VAL A 128 -15.89 4.68 15.39
N ASN A 129 -15.61 4.35 16.64
CA ASN A 129 -15.91 5.23 17.78
C ASN A 129 -15.18 6.59 17.72
N SER A 130 -13.93 6.60 17.27
CA SER A 130 -13.10 7.81 17.21
C SER A 130 -13.45 8.75 16.06
N ALA A 131 -13.99 8.22 14.96
CA ALA A 131 -14.26 8.97 13.74
C ALA A 131 -15.75 9.35 13.57
N GLY A 132 -16.63 8.84 14.43
CA GLY A 132 -18.08 9.04 14.30
C GLY A 132 -18.66 8.48 12.99
N ILE A 133 -17.98 7.47 12.41
CA ILE A 133 -18.39 6.81 11.16
C ILE A 133 -19.15 5.55 11.52
N GLU A 134 -20.34 5.38 10.96
CA GLU A 134 -21.13 4.16 11.14
C GLU A 134 -21.87 3.77 9.87
N GLY A 135 -22.15 2.47 9.72
CA GLY A 135 -22.90 1.96 8.58
C GLY A 135 -22.75 0.46 8.37
N THR A 136 -23.46 -0.05 7.37
CA THR A 136 -23.40 -1.45 6.96
C THR A 136 -22.27 -1.66 5.97
N VAL A 137 -21.38 -2.61 6.22
CA VAL A 137 -20.28 -2.99 5.34
C VAL A 137 -20.82 -3.60 4.05
N LYS A 138 -20.50 -3.02 2.92
CA LYS A 138 -20.92 -3.51 1.58
C LYS A 138 -19.83 -4.26 0.86
N SER A 139 -18.58 -3.82 0.98
CA SER A 139 -17.43 -4.51 0.40
C SER A 139 -16.14 -4.12 1.09
N ILE A 140 -15.25 -5.10 1.25
CA ILE A 140 -13.90 -4.91 1.78
C ILE A 140 -12.93 -5.01 0.60
N GLN A 141 -12.21 -3.93 0.32
CA GLN A 141 -11.22 -3.85 -0.76
C GLN A 141 -9.80 -3.74 -0.17
N ILE A 142 -8.79 -3.81 -1.02
CA ILE A 142 -7.39 -3.88 -0.57
C ILE A 142 -6.99 -2.67 0.30
N PHE A 143 -7.42 -1.45 -0.06
CA PHE A 143 -7.03 -0.23 0.63
C PHE A 143 -8.15 0.42 1.44
N TYR A 144 -9.41 0.11 1.15
CA TYR A 144 -10.57 0.73 1.77
C TYR A 144 -11.76 -0.22 1.83
N THR A 145 -12.61 0.03 2.80
CA THR A 145 -13.90 -0.64 2.99
C THR A 145 -15.01 0.32 2.61
N ARG A 146 -15.99 -0.15 1.83
CA ARG A 146 -17.21 0.59 1.50
C ARG A 146 -18.31 0.23 2.46
N MET A 147 -18.96 1.24 3.00
CA MET A 147 -20.09 1.13 3.91
C MET A 147 -21.27 1.93 3.37
N THR A 148 -22.47 1.57 3.79
CA THR A 148 -23.70 2.33 3.51
C THR A 148 -24.32 2.77 4.82
N THR A 149 -24.59 4.06 4.95
CA THR A 149 -25.30 4.65 6.10
C THR A 149 -26.78 4.30 6.10
N ILE A 150 -27.48 4.55 7.22
CA ILE A 150 -28.93 4.35 7.35
C ILE A 150 -29.71 5.19 6.32
N ASP A 151 -29.24 6.38 5.99
CA ASP A 151 -29.81 7.29 4.97
C ASP A 151 -29.31 6.97 3.54
N ASN A 152 -28.78 5.75 3.32
CA ASN A 152 -28.35 5.20 2.03
C ASN A 152 -27.22 5.97 1.33
N LYS A 153 -26.37 6.65 2.09
CA LYS A 153 -25.13 7.25 1.56
C LYS A 153 -24.00 6.23 1.59
N THR A 154 -23.10 6.31 0.61
CA THR A 154 -21.90 5.47 0.58
C THR A 154 -20.75 6.19 1.27
N ILE A 155 -20.17 5.53 2.26
CA ILE A 155 -18.93 5.96 2.91
C ILE A 155 -17.80 5.04 2.45
N ILE A 156 -16.66 5.63 2.08
CA ILE A 156 -15.42 4.92 1.75
C ILE A 156 -14.43 5.19 2.87
N VAL A 157 -14.13 4.16 3.65
CA VAL A 157 -13.26 4.26 4.82
C VAL A 157 -11.93 3.58 4.52
N PRO A 158 -10.78 4.28 4.65
CA PRO A 158 -9.47 3.66 4.57
C PRO A 158 -9.32 2.54 5.61
N ASN A 159 -8.79 1.38 5.20
CA ASN A 159 -8.72 0.20 6.07
C ASN A 159 -7.87 0.43 7.33
N GLY A 160 -6.81 1.26 7.23
CA GLY A 160 -5.99 1.64 8.38
C GLY A 160 -6.83 2.31 9.49
N ILE A 161 -7.81 3.16 9.12
CA ILE A 161 -8.70 3.76 10.13
C ILE A 161 -9.51 2.69 10.88
N LEU A 162 -9.96 1.65 10.19
CA LEU A 162 -10.75 0.56 10.78
C LEU A 162 -9.90 -0.36 11.67
N THR A 163 -8.62 -0.50 11.40
CA THR A 163 -7.70 -1.35 12.16
C THR A 163 -7.00 -0.64 13.31
N ASP A 164 -6.75 0.67 13.16
CA ASP A 164 -6.00 1.46 14.13
C ASP A 164 -6.91 2.07 15.22
N ASN A 165 -8.24 1.98 15.06
CA ASN A 165 -9.20 2.55 15.99
C ASN A 165 -10.08 1.47 16.64
N SER A 166 -10.66 1.83 17.79
CA SER A 166 -11.67 0.99 18.41
C SER A 166 -12.95 0.94 17.55
N LEU A 167 -13.40 -0.27 17.29
CA LEU A 167 -14.54 -0.55 16.44
C LEU A 167 -15.59 -1.33 17.24
N THR A 168 -16.84 -0.92 17.11
CA THR A 168 -17.99 -1.64 17.64
C THR A 168 -18.71 -2.36 16.49
N ASN A 169 -18.71 -3.69 16.51
CA ASN A 169 -19.54 -4.47 15.59
C ASN A 169 -20.91 -4.69 16.25
N VAL A 170 -21.90 -4.02 15.70
CA VAL A 170 -23.25 -3.95 16.26
C VAL A 170 -24.04 -5.22 15.97
N THR A 171 -23.76 -5.91 14.88
CA THR A 171 -24.51 -7.09 14.40
C THR A 171 -23.79 -8.42 14.65
N ALA A 172 -22.58 -8.41 15.23
CA ALA A 172 -21.80 -9.62 15.51
C ALA A 172 -22.52 -10.62 16.43
N ARG A 173 -23.47 -10.16 17.25
CA ARG A 173 -24.30 -11.01 18.13
C ARG A 173 -25.78 -10.89 17.76
N PRO A 174 -26.52 -11.99 17.79
CA PRO A 174 -27.96 -11.99 17.44
C PRO A 174 -28.84 -11.29 18.48
N GLU A 175 -28.36 -11.20 19.71
CA GLU A 175 -29.11 -10.60 20.83
C GLU A 175 -28.50 -9.25 21.22
N ARG A 176 -29.36 -8.29 21.54
CA ARG A 176 -29.01 -6.94 21.98
C ARG A 176 -29.82 -6.52 23.16
N GLN A 177 -29.21 -5.85 24.11
CA GLN A 177 -29.89 -5.19 25.19
C GLN A 177 -30.59 -3.92 24.67
N LEU A 178 -31.88 -3.78 24.97
CA LEU A 178 -32.64 -2.58 24.65
C LEU A 178 -32.97 -1.87 25.95
N ASP A 179 -32.41 -0.70 26.16
CA ASP A 179 -32.70 0.14 27.32
C ASP A 179 -33.79 1.15 26.98
N LEU A 180 -35.04 0.85 27.42
CA LEU A 180 -36.16 1.73 27.22
C LEU A 180 -36.38 2.61 28.45
N LYS A 181 -36.46 3.92 28.25
CA LYS A 181 -36.81 4.89 29.30
C LYS A 181 -38.21 5.42 29.01
N VAL A 182 -39.10 5.17 29.91
CA VAL A 182 -40.51 5.63 29.85
C VAL A 182 -40.73 6.69 30.94
N GLY A 183 -41.10 7.90 30.54
CA GLY A 183 -41.51 8.94 31.49
C GLY A 183 -42.88 8.72 31.97
N ILE A 184 -43.13 8.76 33.29
CA ILE A 184 -44.43 8.70 33.89
C ILE A 184 -44.68 9.99 34.69
N ALA A 185 -45.98 10.35 34.93
CA ALA A 185 -46.32 11.48 35.73
C ALA A 185 -45.92 11.23 37.21
N TYR A 186 -45.60 12.29 37.95
CA TYR A 186 -45.13 12.19 39.34
C TYR A 186 -46.18 11.57 40.30
N ASP A 187 -47.46 11.68 39.97
CA ASP A 187 -48.58 11.15 40.70
C ASP A 187 -49.05 9.77 40.21
N ALA A 188 -48.38 9.21 39.18
CA ALA A 188 -48.73 7.93 38.61
C ALA A 188 -48.32 6.73 39.50
N ASP A 189 -49.13 5.68 39.51
CA ASP A 189 -48.78 4.42 40.16
C ASP A 189 -47.67 3.68 39.39
N LEU A 190 -46.46 3.67 39.97
CA LEU A 190 -45.29 3.02 39.38
C LEU A 190 -45.51 1.51 39.14
N LYS A 191 -46.23 0.80 40.05
CA LYS A 191 -46.47 -0.64 39.91
C LYS A 191 -47.38 -0.93 38.72
N LYS A 192 -48.44 -0.13 38.59
CA LYS A 192 -49.37 -0.23 37.44
C LYS A 192 -48.68 0.10 36.13
N ALA A 193 -47.85 1.16 36.09
CA ALA A 193 -47.10 1.52 34.90
C ALA A 193 -46.12 0.42 34.49
N LYS A 194 -45.35 -0.16 35.43
CA LYS A 194 -44.48 -1.30 35.19
C LYS A 194 -45.21 -2.51 34.62
N GLY A 195 -46.35 -2.91 35.23
CA GLY A 195 -47.13 -4.02 34.77
C GLY A 195 -47.68 -3.83 33.33
N LEU A 196 -48.11 -2.61 33.00
CA LEU A 196 -48.52 -2.27 31.64
C LEU A 196 -47.37 -2.40 30.62
N ILE A 197 -46.18 -1.89 30.96
CA ILE A 197 -45.01 -1.97 30.11
C ILE A 197 -44.60 -3.45 29.90
N GLU A 198 -44.56 -4.25 30.96
CA GLU A 198 -44.26 -5.69 30.88
C GLU A 198 -45.23 -6.43 29.97
N THR A 199 -46.53 -6.11 30.07
CA THR A 199 -47.57 -6.71 29.22
C THR A 199 -47.46 -6.30 27.74
N MET A 200 -46.91 -5.11 27.46
CA MET A 200 -46.73 -4.61 26.08
C MET A 200 -45.47 -5.15 25.42
N LEU A 201 -44.49 -5.62 26.20
CA LEU A 201 -43.22 -6.13 25.72
C LEU A 201 -43.17 -7.65 25.52
N LEU A 202 -44.18 -8.38 26.02
CA LEU A 202 -44.38 -9.82 25.87
C LEU A 202 -45.34 -10.11 24.70
#